data_c4b61ecd2546666b84ed31d1c6441ce4
#
_entry.id   c4b61ecd2546666b84ed31d1c6441ce4
#
_cell.length_a   1.000
_cell.length_b   1.000
_cell.length_c   1.000
_cell.angle_alpha   90.00
_cell.angle_beta   90.00
_cell.angle_gamma   90.00
#
_symmetry.space_group_name_H-M   'P 1'
#
loop_
_entity.id
_entity.type
_entity.pdbx_description
1 polymer ?
#
loop_
_entity_poly.entity_id
_entity_poly.type
_entity_poly.pdbx_seq_one_letter_code
_entity_poly.pdbx_strand_id
1 'polypeptide(L)'
;MAGNISIYISKLKALYVVIIAAVLIIGGISACFILRQSGPKDTEIAAFVNNEAISVMELKDTMTRLKASVFMEFSKKYDAIDNYDFWHSSIDGENPLAVLRENALKEIVQRKIKLFLDKKYGLISDTDYPAILKDLDKENADRKSKIEKNETIYGPKKIDLNFYYTILDSKNDEELIKQLEKENIIKNSDENLKQFYEEIKDKYYKHPDRVTVLRIELQFANGNTDLNEEEAKNRIEQAEKRLKNGESFETVAKVFNKDGSLGQYTFDPDKFPKRDRKLLKIFEVAQGLKTGETSEAFQTDSTFEIIKCVGREDTGYSKFSDIKGNVEKQFEKAKFDQYISELTDNAVIKKNAAIFDKVSF
;
A
#
# COMPACT_ATOMS: atom_id res chain seq x y z
N MET A 1 -39.57 -23.78 79.42
CA MET A 1 -39.22 -22.68 78.46
C MET A 1 -37.78 -22.69 77.99
N ALA A 2 -36.85 -23.44 78.54
CA ALA A 2 -35.44 -23.41 78.16
C ALA A 2 -35.09 -24.18 76.83
N GLY A 3 -35.90 -25.18 76.44
CA GLY A 3 -35.62 -26.00 75.24
C GLY A 3 -35.77 -25.31 73.88
N ASN A 4 -36.72 -24.35 73.80
CA ASN A 4 -37.03 -23.66 72.51
C ASN A 4 -36.02 -22.60 72.16
N ILE A 5 -35.31 -22.00 73.11
CA ILE A 5 -34.25 -20.97 72.87
C ILE A 5 -33.01 -21.58 72.29
N SER A 6 -32.59 -22.78 72.78
CA SER A 6 -31.41 -23.50 72.24
C SER A 6 -31.54 -23.91 70.80
N ILE A 7 -32.75 -24.37 70.39
CA ILE A 7 -33.04 -24.73 68.96
C ILE A 7 -33.04 -23.49 68.04
N TYR A 8 -33.52 -22.35 68.55
CA TYR A 8 -33.52 -21.09 67.76
C TYR A 8 -32.12 -20.55 67.58
N ILE A 9 -31.23 -20.60 68.59
CA ILE A 9 -29.83 -20.19 68.50
C ILE A 9 -29.06 -21.09 67.54
N SER A 10 -29.27 -22.43 67.57
CA SER A 10 -28.63 -23.35 66.64
C SER A 10 -29.05 -23.13 65.19
N LYS A 11 -30.35 -22.85 64.92
CA LYS A 11 -30.85 -22.50 63.57
C LYS A 11 -30.31 -21.16 63.08
N LEU A 12 -30.16 -20.16 63.97
CA LEU A 12 -29.56 -18.86 63.62
C LEU A 12 -28.07 -19.01 63.26
N LYS A 13 -27.29 -19.79 64.03
CA LYS A 13 -25.90 -20.10 63.72
C LYS A 13 -25.75 -20.84 62.39
N ALA A 14 -26.60 -21.83 62.13
CA ALA A 14 -26.61 -22.56 60.84
C ALA A 14 -26.92 -21.63 59.67
N LEU A 15 -27.86 -20.70 59.84
CA LEU A 15 -28.23 -19.71 58.81
C LEU A 15 -27.08 -18.74 58.55
N TYR A 16 -26.35 -18.28 59.56
CA TYR A 16 -25.17 -17.43 59.44
C TYR A 16 -24.03 -18.13 58.68
N VAL A 17 -23.78 -19.41 58.98
CA VAL A 17 -22.76 -20.20 58.25
C VAL A 17 -23.10 -20.37 56.78
N VAL A 18 -24.38 -20.59 56.46
CA VAL A 18 -24.83 -20.71 55.07
C VAL A 18 -24.73 -19.37 54.32
N ILE A 19 -25.03 -18.25 55.00
CA ILE A 19 -24.90 -16.90 54.38
C ILE A 19 -23.43 -16.57 54.15
N ILE A 20 -22.52 -16.86 55.10
CA ILE A 20 -21.08 -16.64 54.91
C ILE A 20 -20.52 -17.52 53.78
N ALA A 21 -20.93 -18.80 53.70
CA ALA A 21 -20.52 -19.69 52.64
C ALA A 21 -21.06 -19.21 51.28
N ALA A 22 -22.28 -18.70 51.19
CA ALA A 22 -22.85 -18.14 49.96
C ALA A 22 -22.08 -16.86 49.53
N VAL A 23 -21.74 -15.97 50.47
CA VAL A 23 -20.95 -14.75 50.15
C VAL A 23 -19.53 -15.09 49.68
N LEU A 24 -18.88 -16.10 50.28
CA LEU A 24 -17.59 -16.58 49.84
C LEU A 24 -17.61 -17.24 48.47
N ILE A 25 -18.68 -18.00 48.15
CA ILE A 25 -18.88 -18.59 46.81
C ILE A 25 -19.16 -17.50 45.77
N ILE A 26 -20.02 -16.54 46.07
CA ILE A 26 -20.31 -15.41 45.15
C ILE A 26 -19.06 -14.53 45.00
N GLY A 27 -18.33 -14.23 46.06
CA GLY A 27 -17.04 -13.51 46.02
C GLY A 27 -15.96 -14.27 45.20
N GLY A 28 -15.84 -15.60 45.38
CA GLY A 28 -14.98 -16.46 44.64
C GLY A 28 -15.32 -16.55 43.15
N ILE A 29 -16.60 -16.67 42.82
CA ILE A 29 -17.09 -16.69 41.43
C ILE A 29 -16.87 -15.32 40.77
N SER A 30 -17.16 -14.23 41.48
CA SER A 30 -16.91 -12.86 40.95
C SER A 30 -15.41 -12.59 40.76
N ALA A 31 -14.55 -13.00 41.67
CA ALA A 31 -13.10 -12.89 41.53
C ALA A 31 -12.56 -13.75 40.38
N CYS A 32 -13.07 -14.98 40.20
CA CYS A 32 -12.74 -15.85 39.09
C CYS A 32 -13.26 -15.28 37.74
N PHE A 33 -14.41 -14.63 37.73
CA PHE A 33 -14.97 -13.98 36.54
C PHE A 33 -14.19 -12.71 36.16
N ILE A 34 -13.78 -11.91 37.15
CA ILE A 34 -12.94 -10.71 36.95
C ILE A 34 -11.53 -11.12 36.48
N LEU A 35 -10.95 -12.19 37.03
CA LEU A 35 -9.66 -12.72 36.56
C LEU A 35 -9.73 -13.39 35.18
N ARG A 36 -10.93 -13.82 34.75
CA ARG A 36 -11.15 -14.40 33.42
C ARG A 36 -11.40 -13.36 32.32
N GLN A 37 -11.75 -12.12 32.67
CA GLN A 37 -12.04 -11.03 31.75
C GLN A 37 -10.89 -10.05 31.51
N SER A 38 -9.81 -10.09 32.27
CA SER A 38 -8.68 -9.23 32.00
C SER A 38 -7.75 -9.92 31.00
N GLY A 39 -7.79 -9.45 29.75
CA GLY A 39 -6.79 -9.84 28.73
C GLY A 39 -5.36 -9.54 29.21
N PRO A 40 -4.35 -9.95 28.45
CA PRO A 40 -2.97 -9.69 28.78
C PRO A 40 -2.70 -8.21 29.01
N LYS A 41 -1.84 -7.88 30.00
CA LYS A 41 -1.45 -6.50 30.31
C LYS A 41 -0.52 -5.97 29.20
N ASP A 42 -0.61 -4.70 28.91
CA ASP A 42 0.16 -4.05 27.83
C ASP A 42 1.68 -4.18 28.00
N THR A 43 2.16 -4.33 29.25
CA THR A 43 3.59 -4.53 29.57
C THR A 43 4.07 -5.99 29.46
N GLU A 44 3.17 -6.96 29.29
CA GLU A 44 3.55 -8.36 29.12
C GLU A 44 4.17 -8.59 27.74
N ILE A 45 5.03 -9.60 27.64
CA ILE A 45 5.73 -9.93 26.40
C ILE A 45 4.94 -10.98 25.63
N ALA A 46 4.44 -10.60 24.47
CA ALA A 46 3.68 -11.46 23.57
C ALA A 46 4.58 -12.36 22.71
N ALA A 47 5.74 -11.87 22.30
CA ALA A 47 6.71 -12.62 21.50
C ALA A 47 8.12 -12.03 21.61
N PHE A 48 9.10 -12.73 21.03
CA PHE A 48 10.45 -12.25 20.78
C PHE A 48 10.81 -12.43 19.31
N VAL A 49 11.58 -11.50 18.75
CA VAL A 49 12.26 -11.61 17.48
C VAL A 49 13.75 -11.37 17.68
N ASN A 50 14.60 -12.36 17.36
CA ASN A 50 16.06 -12.32 17.59
C ASN A 50 16.44 -11.87 19.02
N ASN A 51 15.68 -12.32 20.03
CA ASN A 51 15.74 -11.95 21.43
C ASN A 51 15.26 -10.52 21.81
N GLU A 52 14.83 -9.70 20.85
CA GLU A 52 14.15 -8.42 21.11
C GLU A 52 12.68 -8.67 21.47
N ALA A 53 12.22 -8.05 22.54
CA ALA A 53 10.86 -8.26 23.05
C ALA A 53 9.81 -7.52 22.21
N ILE A 54 8.68 -8.16 22.02
CA ILE A 54 7.45 -7.58 21.47
C ILE A 54 6.42 -7.56 22.59
N SER A 55 6.05 -6.36 23.04
CA SER A 55 5.05 -6.18 24.09
C SER A 55 3.64 -6.38 23.58
N VAL A 56 2.71 -6.67 24.50
CA VAL A 56 1.26 -6.70 24.20
C VAL A 56 0.79 -5.35 23.67
N MET A 57 1.29 -4.24 24.20
CA MET A 57 0.97 -2.88 23.72
C MET A 57 1.36 -2.72 22.24
N GLU A 58 2.59 -3.04 21.87
CA GLU A 58 3.07 -2.95 20.48
C GLU A 58 2.22 -3.81 19.53
N LEU A 59 1.85 -5.03 19.97
CA LEU A 59 1.01 -5.93 19.20
C LEU A 59 -0.41 -5.37 19.02
N LYS A 60 -1.04 -4.86 20.09
CA LYS A 60 -2.39 -4.26 20.04
C LYS A 60 -2.44 -3.02 19.14
N ASP A 61 -1.45 -2.14 19.25
CA ASP A 61 -1.38 -0.91 18.45
C ASP A 61 -1.27 -1.27 16.95
N THR A 62 -0.42 -2.26 16.63
CA THR A 62 -0.28 -2.76 15.26
C THR A 62 -1.53 -3.46 14.77
N MET A 63 -2.17 -4.30 15.58
CA MET A 63 -3.45 -4.93 15.27
C MET A 63 -4.53 -3.87 15.00
N THR A 64 -4.64 -2.86 15.86
CA THR A 64 -5.64 -1.78 15.70
C THR A 64 -5.50 -1.08 14.34
N ARG A 65 -4.28 -0.85 13.90
CA ARG A 65 -3.99 -0.25 12.60
C ARG A 65 -4.33 -1.17 11.43
N LEU A 66 -4.12 -2.47 11.57
CA LEU A 66 -4.36 -3.47 10.52
C LEU A 66 -5.81 -3.95 10.42
N LYS A 67 -6.69 -3.60 11.38
CA LYS A 67 -8.10 -4.03 11.40
C LYS A 67 -8.80 -3.85 10.06
N ALA A 68 -8.73 -2.64 9.50
CA ALA A 68 -9.44 -2.33 8.25
C ALA A 68 -8.93 -3.16 7.06
N SER A 69 -7.62 -3.41 6.98
CA SER A 69 -7.04 -4.20 5.88
C SER A 69 -7.44 -5.68 5.97
N VAL A 70 -7.41 -6.25 7.17
CA VAL A 70 -7.84 -7.65 7.38
C VAL A 70 -9.34 -7.79 7.11
N PHE A 71 -10.16 -6.84 7.59
CA PHE A 71 -11.59 -6.85 7.27
C PHE A 71 -11.84 -6.79 5.76
N MET A 72 -11.18 -5.89 5.03
CA MET A 72 -11.33 -5.79 3.57
C MET A 72 -10.87 -7.06 2.84
N GLU A 73 -9.82 -7.73 3.33
CA GLU A 73 -9.38 -9.02 2.79
C GLU A 73 -10.45 -10.09 2.91
N PHE A 74 -11.03 -10.24 4.11
CA PHE A 74 -12.12 -11.19 4.36
C PHE A 74 -13.40 -10.84 3.61
N SER A 75 -13.75 -9.55 3.53
CA SER A 75 -14.91 -9.09 2.75
C SER A 75 -14.75 -9.43 1.27
N LYS A 76 -13.55 -9.23 0.70
CA LYS A 76 -13.27 -9.53 -0.71
C LYS A 76 -13.24 -11.04 -1.00
N LYS A 77 -12.69 -11.83 -0.07
CA LYS A 77 -12.49 -13.28 -0.26
C LYS A 77 -13.73 -14.10 0.05
N TYR A 78 -14.53 -13.67 1.03
CA TYR A 78 -15.62 -14.45 1.62
C TYR A 78 -16.96 -13.70 1.72
N ASP A 79 -17.09 -12.50 1.12
CA ASP A 79 -18.26 -11.61 1.27
C ASP A 79 -18.60 -11.33 2.75
N ALA A 80 -17.58 -11.28 3.63
CA ALA A 80 -17.75 -11.08 5.05
C ALA A 80 -18.34 -9.69 5.35
N ILE A 81 -19.26 -9.63 6.34
CA ILE A 81 -19.94 -8.41 6.76
C ILE A 81 -19.36 -7.95 8.11
N ASP A 82 -19.12 -6.64 8.26
CA ASP A 82 -18.67 -6.06 9.53
C ASP A 82 -19.82 -6.12 10.56
N ASN A 83 -19.66 -7.03 11.51
CA ASN A 83 -20.58 -7.19 12.64
C ASN A 83 -19.79 -7.55 13.90
N TYR A 84 -20.50 -7.57 15.06
CA TYR A 84 -19.88 -7.83 16.36
C TYR A 84 -19.12 -9.17 16.43
N ASP A 85 -19.63 -10.20 15.74
CA ASP A 85 -19.07 -11.55 15.81
C ASP A 85 -17.90 -11.79 14.82
N PHE A 86 -17.69 -10.88 13.84
CA PHE A 86 -16.70 -11.04 12.79
C PHE A 86 -15.32 -11.47 13.33
N TRP A 87 -14.80 -10.76 14.32
CA TRP A 87 -13.47 -11.02 14.86
C TRP A 87 -13.32 -12.33 15.64
N HIS A 88 -14.44 -12.88 16.11
CA HIS A 88 -14.49 -14.10 16.93
C HIS A 88 -15.03 -15.31 16.19
N SER A 89 -15.54 -15.15 14.98
CA SER A 89 -16.08 -16.21 14.15
C SER A 89 -14.99 -17.02 13.46
N SER A 90 -15.37 -18.18 12.91
CA SER A 90 -14.56 -18.91 11.95
C SER A 90 -15.22 -18.76 10.58
N ILE A 91 -14.51 -18.19 9.62
CA ILE A 91 -15.00 -17.97 8.27
C ILE A 91 -14.14 -18.83 7.35
N ASP A 92 -14.74 -19.85 6.75
CA ASP A 92 -14.05 -20.85 5.91
C ASP A 92 -12.80 -21.48 6.59
N GLY A 93 -12.89 -21.70 7.91
CA GLY A 93 -11.80 -22.30 8.71
C GLY A 93 -10.76 -21.28 9.21
N GLU A 94 -10.81 -20.04 8.80
CA GLU A 94 -9.92 -18.96 9.25
C GLU A 94 -10.60 -18.10 10.33
N ASN A 95 -9.87 -17.74 11.38
CA ASN A 95 -10.36 -16.80 12.40
C ASN A 95 -9.75 -15.41 12.15
N PRO A 96 -10.57 -14.37 11.86
CA PRO A 96 -10.07 -13.03 11.52
C PRO A 96 -9.16 -12.41 12.58
N LEU A 97 -9.46 -12.63 13.89
CA LEU A 97 -8.61 -12.11 14.98
C LEU A 97 -7.24 -12.85 15.02
N ALA A 98 -7.21 -14.15 14.74
CA ALA A 98 -5.95 -14.88 14.65
C ALA A 98 -5.12 -14.40 13.44
N VAL A 99 -5.74 -14.23 12.27
CA VAL A 99 -5.07 -13.66 11.09
C VAL A 99 -4.55 -12.26 11.38
N LEU A 100 -5.33 -11.43 12.06
CA LEU A 100 -4.91 -10.08 12.45
C LEU A 100 -3.67 -10.10 13.38
N ARG A 101 -3.63 -11.01 14.37
CA ARG A 101 -2.44 -11.17 15.25
C ARG A 101 -1.20 -11.58 14.46
N GLU A 102 -1.32 -12.55 13.57
CA GLU A 102 -0.20 -13.02 12.74
C GLU A 102 0.29 -11.92 11.78
N ASN A 103 -0.61 -11.20 11.13
CA ASN A 103 -0.25 -10.07 10.26
C ASN A 103 0.45 -8.96 11.05
N ALA A 104 -0.04 -8.65 12.25
CA ALA A 104 0.59 -7.68 13.14
C ALA A 104 1.99 -8.13 13.57
N LEU A 105 2.15 -9.40 13.97
CA LEU A 105 3.45 -9.96 14.30
C LEU A 105 4.43 -9.87 13.13
N LYS A 106 4.00 -10.26 11.93
CA LYS A 106 4.83 -10.18 10.72
C LYS A 106 5.32 -8.76 10.44
N GLU A 107 4.43 -7.79 10.56
CA GLU A 107 4.81 -6.38 10.36
C GLU A 107 5.77 -5.88 11.45
N ILE A 108 5.54 -6.23 12.72
CA ILE A 108 6.44 -5.89 13.82
C ILE A 108 7.82 -6.51 13.59
N VAL A 109 7.90 -7.77 13.14
CA VAL A 109 9.18 -8.43 12.82
C VAL A 109 9.95 -7.63 11.77
N GLN A 110 9.32 -7.28 10.66
CA GLN A 110 9.96 -6.45 9.62
C GLN A 110 10.47 -5.11 10.19
N ARG A 111 9.66 -4.45 11.00
CA ARG A 111 10.02 -3.18 11.64
C ARG A 111 11.20 -3.34 12.61
N LYS A 112 11.17 -4.36 13.45
CA LYS A 112 12.26 -4.65 14.41
C LYS A 112 13.59 -4.95 13.70
N ILE A 113 13.57 -5.66 12.58
CA ILE A 113 14.78 -5.90 11.77
C ILE A 113 15.40 -4.58 11.29
N LYS A 114 14.58 -3.63 10.79
CA LYS A 114 15.09 -2.30 10.40
C LYS A 114 15.63 -1.52 11.59
N LEU A 115 14.87 -1.42 12.67
CA LEU A 115 15.31 -0.74 13.90
C LEU A 115 16.59 -1.36 14.47
N PHE A 116 16.74 -2.68 14.36
CA PHE A 116 17.96 -3.36 14.78
C PHE A 116 19.17 -2.92 13.97
N LEU A 117 19.03 -2.79 12.65
CA LEU A 117 20.09 -2.26 11.79
C LEU A 117 20.37 -0.80 12.10
N ASP A 118 19.35 0.03 12.27
CA ASP A 118 19.49 1.43 12.67
C ASP A 118 20.30 1.56 13.95
N LYS A 119 20.02 0.74 14.96
CA LYS A 119 20.77 0.70 16.23
C LYS A 119 22.19 0.17 16.03
N LYS A 120 22.35 -0.92 15.25
CA LYS A 120 23.68 -1.51 14.93
C LYS A 120 24.63 -0.46 14.36
N TYR A 121 24.11 0.40 13.47
CA TYR A 121 24.91 1.44 12.81
C TYR A 121 24.85 2.81 13.51
N GLY A 122 24.25 2.88 14.71
CA GLY A 122 24.24 4.09 15.54
C GLY A 122 23.31 5.19 15.05
N LEU A 123 22.32 4.87 14.21
CA LEU A 123 21.34 5.83 13.67
C LEU A 123 20.22 6.13 14.66
N ILE A 124 19.92 5.18 15.54
CA ILE A 124 19.02 5.33 16.69
C ILE A 124 19.69 4.77 17.97
N SER A 125 19.22 5.22 19.14
CA SER A 125 19.76 4.80 20.43
C SER A 125 19.11 3.54 20.97
N ASP A 126 17.83 3.31 20.68
CA ASP A 126 17.05 2.22 21.24
C ASP A 126 16.01 1.67 20.25
N THR A 127 15.66 0.37 20.41
CA THR A 127 14.67 -0.37 19.60
C THR A 127 13.41 -0.71 20.40
N ASP A 128 13.39 -0.42 21.71
CA ASP A 128 12.26 -0.69 22.57
C ASP A 128 11.04 0.15 22.21
N TYR A 129 9.86 -0.47 22.14
CA TYR A 129 8.64 0.21 21.74
C TYR A 129 8.31 1.45 22.57
N PRO A 130 8.42 1.44 23.90
CA PRO A 130 8.27 2.66 24.72
C PRO A 130 9.27 3.78 24.38
N ALA A 131 10.51 3.43 24.02
CA ALA A 131 11.50 4.42 23.61
C ALA A 131 11.11 5.07 22.25
N ILE A 132 10.63 4.28 21.30
CA ILE A 132 10.12 4.77 20.02
C ILE A 132 8.93 5.72 20.23
N LEU A 133 7.98 5.37 21.11
CA LEU A 133 6.84 6.24 21.44
C LEU A 133 7.30 7.56 22.07
N LYS A 134 8.31 7.52 22.94
CA LYS A 134 8.89 8.72 23.55
C LYS A 134 9.55 9.62 22.49
N ASP A 135 10.23 9.04 21.51
CA ASP A 135 10.84 9.81 20.43
C ASP A 135 9.77 10.41 19.49
N LEU A 136 8.67 9.70 19.22
CA LEU A 136 7.51 10.25 18.54
C LEU A 136 6.91 11.45 19.29
N ASP A 137 6.76 11.34 20.62
CA ASP A 137 6.25 12.45 21.44
C ASP A 137 7.19 13.67 21.39
N LYS A 138 8.50 13.44 21.41
CA LYS A 138 9.52 14.48 21.27
C LYS A 138 9.43 15.17 19.89
N GLU A 139 9.30 14.41 18.82
CA GLU A 139 9.10 14.93 17.46
C GLU A 139 7.82 15.79 17.39
N ASN A 140 6.71 15.32 17.96
CA ASN A 140 5.46 16.08 18.01
C ASN A 140 5.56 17.38 18.85
N ALA A 141 6.33 17.36 19.94
CA ALA A 141 6.59 18.54 20.74
C ALA A 141 7.46 19.58 19.99
N ASP A 142 8.48 19.11 19.25
CA ASP A 142 9.31 19.98 18.41
C ASP A 142 8.49 20.63 17.28
N ARG A 143 7.65 19.85 16.59
CA ARG A 143 6.71 20.36 15.57
C ARG A 143 5.79 21.43 16.12
N LYS A 144 5.22 21.21 17.32
CA LYS A 144 4.38 22.19 18.00
C LYS A 144 5.15 23.48 18.29
N SER A 145 6.37 23.38 18.82
CA SER A 145 7.24 24.52 19.11
C SER A 145 7.57 25.32 17.84
N LYS A 146 7.89 24.65 16.73
CA LYS A 146 8.15 25.32 15.44
C LYS A 146 6.93 26.07 14.92
N ILE A 147 5.73 25.49 15.03
CA ILE A 147 4.47 26.15 14.63
C ILE A 147 4.25 27.41 15.47
N GLU A 148 4.43 27.33 16.79
CA GLU A 148 4.27 28.48 17.69
C GLU A 148 5.26 29.62 17.37
N LYS A 149 6.43 29.29 16.83
CA LYS A 149 7.46 30.26 16.39
C LYS A 149 7.28 30.73 14.93
N ASN A 150 6.21 30.29 14.24
CA ASN A 150 5.98 30.51 12.81
C ASN A 150 7.11 29.98 11.91
N GLU A 151 7.80 28.92 12.34
CA GLU A 151 8.80 28.22 11.55
C GLU A 151 8.11 27.21 10.61
N THR A 152 8.71 27.00 9.42
CA THR A 152 8.15 26.04 8.45
C THR A 152 8.31 24.62 8.95
N ILE A 153 7.22 23.85 8.91
CA ILE A 153 7.23 22.40 9.08
C ILE A 153 6.77 21.72 7.80
N TYR A 154 7.30 20.53 7.51
CA TYR A 154 6.87 19.71 6.38
C TYR A 154 5.94 18.59 6.87
N GLY A 155 4.83 18.36 6.13
CA GLY A 155 3.84 17.34 6.47
C GLY A 155 2.85 17.78 7.58
N PRO A 156 2.15 16.81 8.23
CA PRO A 156 1.11 17.09 9.23
C PRO A 156 1.62 17.83 10.44
N LYS A 157 0.75 18.65 11.07
CA LYS A 157 1.08 19.37 12.32
C LYS A 157 1.41 18.45 13.49
N LYS A 158 0.70 17.32 13.58
CA LYS A 158 0.95 16.21 14.51
C LYS A 158 1.01 14.93 13.69
N ILE A 159 2.01 14.10 13.96
CA ILE A 159 2.22 12.83 13.28
C ILE A 159 1.87 11.67 14.19
N ASP A 160 1.41 10.58 13.59
CA ASP A 160 1.24 9.29 14.24
C ASP A 160 2.50 8.42 14.13
N LEU A 161 2.47 7.26 14.73
CA LEU A 161 3.60 6.33 14.75
C LEU A 161 3.99 5.85 13.34
N ASN A 162 3.02 5.65 12.47
CA ASN A 162 3.26 5.18 11.10
C ASN A 162 4.02 6.23 10.28
N PHE A 163 3.59 7.48 10.40
CA PHE A 163 4.29 8.60 9.76
C PHE A 163 5.69 8.81 10.36
N TYR A 164 5.83 8.60 11.69
CA TYR A 164 7.14 8.66 12.33
C TYR A 164 8.10 7.61 11.78
N TYR A 165 7.66 6.36 11.60
CA TYR A 165 8.47 5.33 10.95
C TYR A 165 8.84 5.71 9.51
N THR A 166 7.94 6.35 8.75
CA THR A 166 8.26 6.86 7.41
C THR A 166 9.38 7.90 7.44
N ILE A 167 9.38 8.79 8.45
CA ILE A 167 10.47 9.75 8.65
C ILE A 167 11.78 9.06 8.98
N LEU A 168 11.77 8.07 9.89
CA LEU A 168 12.96 7.27 10.23
C LEU A 168 13.51 6.56 8.99
N ASP A 169 12.66 5.87 8.23
CA ASP A 169 13.06 5.17 7.02
C ASP A 169 13.67 6.13 5.99
N SER A 170 13.00 7.27 5.74
CA SER A 170 13.50 8.26 4.78
C SER A 170 14.86 8.85 5.18
N LYS A 171 15.13 8.94 6.48
CA LYS A 171 16.38 9.49 7.02
C LYS A 171 17.49 8.44 7.07
N ASN A 172 17.15 7.21 7.44
CA ASN A 172 18.13 6.20 7.81
C ASN A 172 18.47 5.23 6.66
N ASP A 173 17.51 4.95 5.73
CA ASP A 173 17.72 3.97 4.66
C ASP A 173 18.95 4.30 3.79
N GLU A 174 19.14 5.59 3.45
CA GLU A 174 20.31 6.01 2.66
C GLU A 174 21.64 5.75 3.39
N GLU A 175 21.67 6.00 4.70
CA GLU A 175 22.88 5.74 5.50
C GLU A 175 23.10 4.25 5.72
N LEU A 176 22.03 3.47 5.93
CA LEU A 176 22.11 2.01 6.01
C LEU A 176 22.67 1.42 4.72
N ILE A 177 22.20 1.86 3.55
CA ILE A 177 22.74 1.42 2.24
C ILE A 177 24.24 1.69 2.15
N LYS A 178 24.70 2.90 2.51
CA LYS A 178 26.13 3.25 2.51
C LYS A 178 26.95 2.35 3.44
N GLN A 179 26.42 1.97 4.61
CA GLN A 179 27.11 1.06 5.52
C GLN A 179 27.17 -0.37 4.93
N LEU A 180 26.08 -0.84 4.30
CA LEU A 180 26.03 -2.14 3.65
C LEU A 180 26.96 -2.22 2.43
N GLU A 181 27.18 -1.12 1.73
CA GLU A 181 28.19 -1.01 0.67
C GLU A 181 29.61 -1.11 1.22
N LYS A 182 29.91 -0.38 2.29
CA LYS A 182 31.23 -0.47 2.98
C LYS A 182 31.52 -1.89 3.48
N GLU A 183 30.51 -2.62 3.93
CA GLU A 183 30.60 -4.01 4.33
C GLU A 183 30.61 -5.01 3.14
N ASN A 184 30.56 -4.53 1.88
CA ASN A 184 30.45 -5.33 0.66
C ASN A 184 29.22 -6.27 0.61
N ILE A 185 28.15 -5.94 1.35
CA ILE A 185 26.86 -6.63 1.28
C ILE A 185 26.13 -6.18 0.02
N ILE A 186 26.07 -4.88 -0.25
CA ILE A 186 25.60 -4.32 -1.52
C ILE A 186 26.83 -4.01 -2.39
N LYS A 187 26.89 -4.58 -3.60
CA LYS A 187 28.01 -4.42 -4.51
C LYS A 187 27.53 -3.75 -5.80
N ASN A 188 27.63 -2.43 -5.86
CA ASN A 188 27.19 -1.59 -6.98
C ASN A 188 28.29 -1.46 -8.09
N SER A 189 28.99 -2.57 -8.41
CA SER A 189 29.95 -2.58 -9.52
C SER A 189 29.27 -2.29 -10.87
N ASP A 190 30.01 -1.73 -11.82
CA ASP A 190 29.51 -1.45 -13.18
C ASP A 190 28.91 -2.68 -13.85
N GLU A 191 29.45 -3.87 -13.58
CA GLU A 191 28.94 -5.13 -14.09
C GLU A 191 27.55 -5.45 -13.51
N ASN A 192 27.39 -5.37 -12.17
CA ASN A 192 26.12 -5.61 -11.51
C ASN A 192 25.05 -4.59 -11.92
N LEU A 193 25.43 -3.31 -12.08
CA LEU A 193 24.52 -2.26 -12.53
C LEU A 193 24.05 -2.49 -13.97
N LYS A 194 24.95 -2.92 -14.87
CA LYS A 194 24.58 -3.26 -16.26
C LYS A 194 23.66 -4.46 -16.31
N GLN A 195 23.94 -5.51 -15.53
CA GLN A 195 23.07 -6.68 -15.45
C GLN A 195 21.67 -6.28 -14.95
N PHE A 196 21.59 -5.51 -13.89
CA PHE A 196 20.33 -5.02 -13.34
C PHE A 196 19.56 -4.15 -14.33
N TYR A 197 20.27 -3.25 -15.06
CA TYR A 197 19.65 -2.47 -16.13
C TYR A 197 19.01 -3.38 -17.19
N GLU A 198 19.69 -4.45 -17.64
CA GLU A 198 19.12 -5.40 -18.61
C GLU A 198 17.84 -6.07 -18.06
N GLU A 199 17.78 -6.35 -16.76
CA GLU A 199 16.60 -6.96 -16.11
C GLU A 199 15.39 -6.01 -16.04
N ILE A 200 15.64 -4.69 -15.90
CA ILE A 200 14.57 -3.71 -15.65
C ILE A 200 14.27 -2.78 -16.83
N LYS A 201 15.09 -2.77 -17.90
CA LYS A 201 15.01 -1.79 -18.98
C LYS A 201 13.66 -1.80 -19.71
N ASP A 202 13.04 -2.97 -19.91
CA ASP A 202 11.76 -3.09 -20.58
C ASP A 202 10.63 -2.38 -19.81
N LYS A 203 10.72 -2.37 -18.48
CA LYS A 203 9.71 -1.76 -17.62
C LYS A 203 9.92 -0.27 -17.40
N TYR A 204 11.17 0.18 -17.31
CA TYR A 204 11.47 1.53 -16.84
C TYR A 204 12.16 2.44 -17.85
N TYR A 205 12.80 1.88 -18.89
CA TYR A 205 13.71 2.61 -19.77
C TYR A 205 13.41 2.41 -21.25
N LYS A 206 12.34 1.66 -21.59
CA LYS A 206 11.87 1.56 -22.96
C LYS A 206 11.21 2.87 -23.37
N HIS A 207 11.61 3.40 -24.49
CA HIS A 207 10.98 4.56 -25.09
C HIS A 207 9.66 4.16 -25.77
N PRO A 208 8.64 5.02 -25.78
CA PRO A 208 7.49 4.80 -26.62
C PRO A 208 7.89 4.74 -28.10
N ASP A 209 7.26 3.87 -28.89
CA ASP A 209 7.55 3.76 -30.31
C ASP A 209 7.20 5.07 -31.05
N ARG A 210 7.92 5.34 -32.14
CA ARG A 210 7.47 6.32 -33.13
C ARG A 210 6.37 5.68 -33.96
N VAL A 211 5.18 6.28 -33.94
CA VAL A 211 3.98 5.71 -34.58
C VAL A 211 3.42 6.66 -35.62
N THR A 212 3.22 6.16 -36.83
CA THR A 212 2.50 6.88 -37.92
C THR A 212 1.10 6.35 -38.04
N VAL A 213 0.13 7.26 -37.99
CA VAL A 213 -1.31 6.93 -38.11
C VAL A 213 -1.95 7.70 -39.22
N LEU A 214 -3.01 7.14 -39.79
CA LEU A 214 -4.06 7.88 -40.51
C LEU A 214 -5.17 8.21 -39.52
N ARG A 215 -5.86 9.33 -39.68
CA ARG A 215 -6.89 9.80 -38.77
C ARG A 215 -8.17 10.16 -39.49
N ILE A 216 -9.30 9.81 -38.90
CA ILE A 216 -10.59 10.41 -39.13
C ILE A 216 -10.88 11.31 -37.95
N GLU A 217 -10.94 12.64 -38.20
CA GLU A 217 -11.09 13.65 -37.16
C GLU A 217 -12.38 14.45 -37.40
N LEU A 218 -13.27 14.43 -36.41
CA LEU A 218 -14.48 15.23 -36.40
C LEU A 218 -14.43 16.21 -35.22
N GLN A 219 -14.16 17.46 -35.54
CA GLN A 219 -14.02 18.52 -34.53
C GLN A 219 -15.42 19.08 -34.20
N PHE A 220 -15.68 19.28 -32.86
CA PHE A 220 -16.94 19.82 -32.35
C PHE A 220 -16.77 21.03 -31.39
N ALA A 221 -15.56 21.34 -30.98
CA ALA A 221 -15.26 22.47 -30.10
C ALA A 221 -14.16 23.36 -30.68
N ASN A 222 -14.08 24.61 -30.19
CA ASN A 222 -13.12 25.65 -30.61
C ASN A 222 -13.41 26.43 -31.89
N GLY A 223 -14.66 26.91 -32.07
CA GLY A 223 -14.94 28.17 -32.75
C GLY A 223 -14.97 28.20 -34.28
N ASN A 224 -14.53 27.15 -35.00
CA ASN A 224 -14.54 27.08 -36.46
C ASN A 224 -15.10 25.75 -36.98
N THR A 225 -16.03 25.16 -36.24
CA THR A 225 -16.64 23.88 -36.62
C THR A 225 -18.10 24.10 -36.94
N ASP A 226 -18.56 23.45 -38.03
CA ASP A 226 -19.98 23.43 -38.42
C ASP A 226 -20.75 22.32 -37.65
N LEU A 227 -20.07 21.59 -36.72
CA LEU A 227 -20.65 20.47 -35.99
C LEU A 227 -20.71 20.79 -34.48
N ASN A 228 -21.84 20.47 -33.86
CA ASN A 228 -21.91 20.33 -32.42
C ASN A 228 -21.44 18.92 -32.00
N GLU A 229 -21.29 18.69 -30.68
CA GLU A 229 -20.76 17.43 -30.14
C GLU A 229 -21.61 16.21 -30.54
N GLU A 230 -22.94 16.32 -30.51
CA GLU A 230 -23.86 15.24 -30.84
C GLU A 230 -23.78 14.89 -32.33
N GLU A 231 -23.72 15.90 -33.20
CA GLU A 231 -23.56 15.72 -34.65
C GLU A 231 -22.22 15.07 -34.98
N ALA A 232 -21.12 15.50 -34.35
CA ALA A 232 -19.80 14.91 -34.51
C ALA A 232 -19.79 13.45 -34.05
N LYS A 233 -20.41 13.15 -32.91
CA LYS A 233 -20.59 11.79 -32.41
C LYS A 233 -21.34 10.90 -33.38
N ASN A 234 -22.50 11.34 -33.86
CA ASN A 234 -23.29 10.58 -34.81
C ASN A 234 -22.52 10.31 -36.13
N ARG A 235 -21.71 11.27 -36.57
CA ARG A 235 -20.89 11.11 -37.78
C ARG A 235 -19.73 10.17 -37.59
N ILE A 236 -19.04 10.18 -36.43
CA ILE A 236 -17.94 9.25 -36.17
C ILE A 236 -18.44 7.80 -36.03
N GLU A 237 -19.62 7.60 -35.45
CA GLU A 237 -20.28 6.29 -35.39
C GLU A 237 -20.65 5.76 -36.81
N GLN A 238 -21.07 6.65 -37.72
CA GLN A 238 -21.29 6.27 -39.15
C GLN A 238 -19.97 5.87 -39.83
N ALA A 239 -18.87 6.60 -39.56
CA ALA A 239 -17.55 6.25 -40.08
C ALA A 239 -17.10 4.87 -39.54
N GLU A 240 -17.26 4.65 -38.25
CA GLU A 240 -16.92 3.37 -37.60
C GLU A 240 -17.72 2.21 -38.20
N LYS A 241 -19.03 2.40 -38.43
CA LYS A 241 -19.89 1.38 -39.05
C LYS A 241 -19.44 1.03 -40.46
N ARG A 242 -19.02 2.02 -41.26
CA ARG A 242 -18.49 1.77 -42.63
C ARG A 242 -17.19 0.99 -42.60
N LEU A 243 -16.29 1.30 -41.67
CA LEU A 243 -15.04 0.55 -41.43
C LEU A 243 -15.33 -0.90 -41.01
N LYS A 244 -16.27 -1.11 -40.08
CA LYS A 244 -16.70 -2.45 -39.64
C LYS A 244 -17.37 -3.26 -40.77
N ASN A 245 -17.97 -2.59 -41.76
CA ASN A 245 -18.53 -3.22 -42.96
C ASN A 245 -17.48 -3.51 -44.05
N GLY A 246 -16.19 -3.25 -43.81
CA GLY A 246 -15.08 -3.61 -44.69
C GLY A 246 -14.69 -2.54 -45.70
N GLU A 247 -15.21 -1.31 -45.61
CA GLU A 247 -14.66 -0.22 -46.40
C GLU A 247 -13.24 0.14 -45.98
N SER A 248 -12.41 0.55 -46.95
CA SER A 248 -11.06 0.94 -46.67
C SER A 248 -11.02 2.21 -45.81
N PHE A 249 -10.06 2.27 -44.87
CA PHE A 249 -9.86 3.45 -44.01
C PHE A 249 -9.70 4.72 -44.86
N GLU A 250 -8.93 4.63 -45.95
CA GLU A 250 -8.62 5.72 -46.85
C GLU A 250 -9.89 6.27 -47.54
N THR A 251 -10.82 5.37 -47.93
CA THR A 251 -12.12 5.77 -48.52
C THR A 251 -12.98 6.49 -47.50
N VAL A 252 -13.07 5.94 -46.27
CA VAL A 252 -13.90 6.54 -45.22
C VAL A 252 -13.30 7.88 -44.79
N ALA A 253 -11.97 7.97 -44.59
CA ALA A 253 -11.29 9.21 -44.18
C ALA A 253 -11.56 10.36 -45.18
N LYS A 254 -11.48 10.11 -46.51
CA LYS A 254 -11.76 11.11 -47.52
C LYS A 254 -13.18 11.66 -47.47
N VAL A 255 -14.14 10.87 -46.97
CA VAL A 255 -15.55 11.30 -46.89
C VAL A 255 -15.81 12.08 -45.60
N PHE A 256 -15.16 11.70 -44.51
CA PHE A 256 -15.48 12.26 -43.17
C PHE A 256 -14.58 13.41 -42.75
N ASN A 257 -13.30 13.44 -43.17
CA ASN A 257 -12.42 14.57 -42.93
C ASN A 257 -12.85 15.80 -43.75
N LYS A 258 -12.84 16.98 -43.15
CA LYS A 258 -13.32 18.24 -43.74
C LYS A 258 -12.62 18.60 -45.06
N ASP A 259 -11.32 18.30 -45.14
CA ASP A 259 -10.48 18.60 -46.32
C ASP A 259 -10.29 17.40 -47.27
N GLY A 260 -10.97 16.26 -46.99
CA GLY A 260 -10.78 15.01 -47.70
C GLY A 260 -9.42 14.37 -47.57
N SER A 261 -8.61 14.82 -46.63
CA SER A 261 -7.27 14.27 -46.33
C SER A 261 -7.36 12.93 -45.63
N LEU A 262 -6.21 12.21 -45.59
CA LEU A 262 -6.06 10.99 -44.80
C LEU A 262 -5.68 11.27 -43.33
N GLY A 263 -5.50 12.55 -42.96
CA GLY A 263 -5.13 12.96 -41.64
C GLY A 263 -3.84 12.27 -41.13
N GLN A 264 -2.87 12.04 -42.03
CA GLN A 264 -1.64 11.35 -41.64
C GLN A 264 -0.85 12.17 -40.63
N TYR A 265 -0.44 11.52 -39.52
CA TYR A 265 0.36 12.12 -38.47
C TYR A 265 1.37 11.12 -37.93
N THR A 266 2.62 11.60 -37.69
CA THR A 266 3.67 10.80 -37.06
C THR A 266 3.95 11.32 -35.66
N PHE A 267 3.70 10.49 -34.69
CA PHE A 267 4.05 10.73 -33.27
C PHE A 267 5.52 10.36 -33.05
N ASP A 268 6.36 11.36 -32.91
CA ASP A 268 7.77 11.20 -32.53
C ASP A 268 7.91 11.48 -31.04
N PRO A 269 8.24 10.48 -30.18
CA PRO A 269 8.31 10.65 -28.72
C PRO A 269 9.27 11.76 -28.27
N ASP A 270 10.33 12.03 -29.05
CA ASP A 270 11.33 13.04 -28.73
C ASP A 270 10.87 14.48 -29.02
N LYS A 271 9.91 14.63 -29.94
CA LYS A 271 9.39 15.92 -30.40
C LYS A 271 7.96 16.19 -29.95
N PHE A 272 7.37 15.26 -29.25
CA PHE A 272 5.96 15.28 -28.92
C PHE A 272 5.62 16.38 -27.89
N PRO A 273 4.61 17.23 -28.13
CA PRO A 273 4.21 18.29 -27.20
C PRO A 273 3.46 17.71 -26.00
N LYS A 274 4.19 17.33 -24.93
CA LYS A 274 3.67 16.69 -23.72
C LYS A 274 2.57 17.49 -22.98
N ARG A 275 2.28 18.73 -23.39
CA ARG A 275 1.23 19.58 -22.80
C ARG A 275 -0.06 19.63 -23.62
N ASP A 276 -0.08 19.08 -24.83
CA ASP A 276 -1.26 19.01 -25.67
C ASP A 276 -2.08 17.76 -25.30
N ARG A 277 -3.15 17.96 -24.53
CA ARG A 277 -4.01 16.88 -24.02
C ARG A 277 -4.70 16.08 -25.14
N LYS A 278 -5.11 16.76 -26.23
CA LYS A 278 -5.69 16.11 -27.39
C LYS A 278 -4.69 15.15 -28.02
N LEU A 279 -3.51 15.65 -28.36
CA LEU A 279 -2.45 14.82 -28.97
C LEU A 279 -1.96 13.71 -28.02
N LEU A 280 -1.92 13.96 -26.70
CA LEU A 280 -1.59 12.92 -25.71
C LEU A 280 -2.58 11.76 -25.77
N LYS A 281 -3.88 12.04 -25.81
CA LYS A 281 -4.91 11.00 -25.90
C LYS A 281 -4.80 10.19 -27.20
N ILE A 282 -4.56 10.85 -28.33
CA ILE A 282 -4.39 10.18 -29.62
C ILE A 282 -3.11 9.31 -29.60
N PHE A 283 -2.03 9.83 -29.03
CA PHE A 283 -0.76 9.10 -28.89
C PHE A 283 -0.93 7.83 -28.02
N GLU A 284 -1.61 7.93 -26.88
CA GLU A 284 -1.90 6.77 -26.03
C GLU A 284 -2.63 5.65 -26.81
N VAL A 285 -3.66 6.02 -27.55
CA VAL A 285 -4.41 5.06 -28.40
C VAL A 285 -3.49 4.48 -29.48
N ALA A 286 -2.68 5.33 -30.15
CA ALA A 286 -1.75 4.89 -31.20
C ALA A 286 -0.69 3.91 -30.66
N GLN A 287 -0.21 4.10 -29.43
CA GLN A 287 0.74 3.18 -28.79
C GLN A 287 0.15 1.79 -28.57
N GLY A 288 -1.15 1.65 -28.39
CA GLY A 288 -1.84 0.37 -28.22
C GLY A 288 -2.08 -0.40 -29.52
N LEU A 289 -1.97 0.23 -30.70
CA LEU A 289 -2.29 -0.38 -31.99
C LEU A 289 -1.10 -1.07 -32.64
N LYS A 290 -1.30 -2.24 -33.22
CA LYS A 290 -0.32 -2.86 -34.13
C LYS A 290 -0.40 -2.22 -35.52
N THR A 291 0.67 -2.34 -36.31
CA THR A 291 0.67 -1.89 -37.69
C THR A 291 -0.46 -2.56 -38.48
N GLY A 292 -1.28 -1.76 -39.18
CA GLY A 292 -2.47 -2.19 -39.86
C GLY A 292 -3.77 -2.15 -39.07
N GLU A 293 -3.68 -2.05 -37.75
CA GLU A 293 -4.84 -2.05 -36.85
C GLU A 293 -5.50 -0.69 -36.75
N THR A 294 -6.83 -0.70 -36.62
CA THR A 294 -7.69 0.49 -36.51
C THR A 294 -8.30 0.52 -35.12
N SER A 295 -8.35 1.71 -34.49
CA SER A 295 -9.00 1.89 -33.19
C SER A 295 -10.52 1.85 -33.32
N GLU A 296 -11.22 1.66 -32.22
CA GLU A 296 -12.59 2.10 -32.07
C GLU A 296 -12.66 3.64 -32.08
N ALA A 297 -13.87 4.19 -32.23
CA ALA A 297 -14.08 5.63 -32.06
C ALA A 297 -13.80 6.06 -30.62
N PHE A 298 -13.08 7.16 -30.44
CA PHE A 298 -12.80 7.72 -29.11
C PHE A 298 -12.89 9.25 -29.13
N GLN A 299 -13.12 9.83 -27.96
CA GLN A 299 -13.27 11.25 -27.76
C GLN A 299 -12.01 11.86 -27.13
N THR A 300 -11.66 13.05 -27.60
CA THR A 300 -10.71 13.98 -26.95
C THR A 300 -11.47 15.20 -26.37
N ASP A 301 -10.77 16.19 -25.87
CA ASP A 301 -11.41 17.43 -25.37
C ASP A 301 -12.19 18.20 -26.44
N SER A 302 -11.92 17.99 -27.74
CA SER A 302 -12.48 18.81 -28.84
C SER A 302 -12.81 18.06 -30.12
N THR A 303 -12.51 16.75 -30.20
CA THR A 303 -12.73 15.93 -31.41
C THR A 303 -13.21 14.53 -31.05
N PHE A 304 -13.95 13.91 -32.00
CA PHE A 304 -14.06 12.45 -32.10
C PHE A 304 -13.07 11.94 -33.13
N GLU A 305 -12.39 10.84 -32.82
CA GLU A 305 -11.30 10.29 -33.64
C GLU A 305 -11.46 8.79 -33.86
N ILE A 306 -11.06 8.33 -35.03
CA ILE A 306 -10.70 6.93 -35.33
C ILE A 306 -9.32 6.98 -35.97
N ILE A 307 -8.39 6.15 -35.51
CA ILE A 307 -7.05 6.11 -36.08
C ILE A 307 -6.68 4.72 -36.56
N LYS A 308 -5.86 4.67 -37.63
CA LYS A 308 -5.26 3.43 -38.15
C LYS A 308 -3.76 3.55 -38.07
N CYS A 309 -3.10 2.63 -37.42
CA CYS A 309 -1.64 2.57 -37.39
C CYS A 309 -1.12 2.07 -38.73
N VAL A 310 -0.33 2.89 -39.42
CA VAL A 310 0.26 2.54 -40.73
C VAL A 310 1.76 2.33 -40.68
N GLY A 311 2.40 2.71 -39.60
CA GLY A 311 3.83 2.49 -39.37
C GLY A 311 4.18 2.58 -37.90
N ARG A 312 5.13 1.73 -37.50
CA ARG A 312 5.67 1.70 -36.14
C ARG A 312 7.18 1.45 -36.19
N GLU A 313 7.93 2.24 -35.47
CA GLU A 313 9.38 2.15 -35.34
C GLU A 313 9.73 2.07 -33.86
N ASP A 314 10.42 1.00 -33.45
CA ASP A 314 10.97 0.86 -32.11
C ASP A 314 12.09 1.89 -31.91
N THR A 315 11.95 2.77 -30.96
CA THR A 315 12.95 3.80 -30.64
C THR A 315 13.95 3.35 -29.57
N GLY A 316 13.83 2.09 -29.10
CA GLY A 316 14.76 1.45 -28.21
C GLY A 316 14.65 1.91 -26.75
N TYR A 317 15.80 2.01 -26.09
CA TYR A 317 15.92 2.24 -24.66
C TYR A 317 16.84 3.42 -24.36
N SER A 318 16.64 4.05 -23.20
CA SER A 318 17.62 5.00 -22.66
C SER A 318 18.99 4.32 -22.50
N LYS A 319 20.06 4.94 -22.99
CA LYS A 319 21.40 4.36 -22.88
C LYS A 319 21.82 4.27 -21.41
N PHE A 320 22.38 3.13 -21.01
CA PHE A 320 22.86 2.92 -19.65
C PHE A 320 23.77 4.05 -19.16
N SER A 321 24.69 4.55 -20.02
CA SER A 321 25.60 5.66 -19.68
C SER A 321 24.88 6.91 -19.21
N ASP A 322 23.72 7.21 -19.78
CA ASP A 322 22.99 8.46 -19.57
C ASP A 322 22.12 8.39 -18.31
N ILE A 323 21.77 7.18 -17.88
CA ILE A 323 20.88 6.92 -16.75
C ILE A 323 21.53 6.13 -15.61
N LYS A 324 22.86 5.91 -15.68
CA LYS A 324 23.59 5.08 -14.71
C LYS A 324 23.27 5.44 -13.26
N GLY A 325 23.24 6.71 -12.90
CA GLY A 325 22.91 7.14 -11.53
C GLY A 325 21.48 6.80 -11.09
N ASN A 326 20.53 6.74 -12.04
CA ASN A 326 19.15 6.31 -11.73
C ASN A 326 19.10 4.78 -11.56
N VAL A 327 19.83 4.04 -12.39
CA VAL A 327 19.93 2.58 -12.27
C VAL A 327 20.61 2.21 -10.95
N GLU A 328 21.67 2.91 -10.55
CA GLU A 328 22.38 2.71 -9.29
C GLU A 328 21.43 2.86 -8.08
N LYS A 329 20.68 3.96 -8.00
CA LYS A 329 19.70 4.16 -6.92
C LYS A 329 18.61 3.07 -6.88
N GLN A 330 18.13 2.62 -8.02
CA GLN A 330 17.15 1.54 -8.07
C GLN A 330 17.76 0.20 -7.67
N PHE A 331 19.00 -0.08 -8.07
CA PHE A 331 19.75 -1.27 -7.67
C PHE A 331 19.99 -1.31 -6.16
N GLU A 332 20.52 -0.22 -5.59
CA GLU A 332 20.76 -0.07 -4.16
C GLU A 332 19.49 -0.32 -3.35
N LYS A 333 18.38 0.32 -3.75
CA LYS A 333 17.09 0.12 -3.11
C LYS A 333 16.60 -1.33 -3.22
N ALA A 334 16.69 -1.94 -4.41
CA ALA A 334 16.28 -3.32 -4.62
C ALA A 334 17.12 -4.30 -3.79
N LYS A 335 18.44 -4.09 -3.71
CA LYS A 335 19.34 -4.92 -2.90
C LYS A 335 19.14 -4.70 -1.41
N PHE A 336 18.89 -3.48 -0.98
CA PHE A 336 18.52 -3.17 0.39
C PHE A 336 17.22 -3.87 0.80
N ASP A 337 16.16 -3.77 0.00
CA ASP A 337 14.88 -4.42 0.27
C ASP A 337 15.03 -5.95 0.29
N GLN A 338 15.82 -6.51 -0.63
CA GLN A 338 16.16 -7.94 -0.63
C GLN A 338 16.86 -8.34 0.68
N TYR A 339 17.86 -7.58 1.12
CA TYR A 339 18.60 -7.85 2.36
C TYR A 339 17.70 -7.80 3.59
N ILE A 340 16.81 -6.78 3.69
CA ILE A 340 15.82 -6.69 4.77
C ILE A 340 14.88 -7.90 4.74
N SER A 341 14.41 -8.32 3.55
CA SER A 341 13.57 -9.52 3.43
C SER A 341 14.28 -10.78 3.91
N GLU A 342 15.53 -11.00 3.48
CA GLU A 342 16.34 -12.15 3.90
C GLU A 342 16.56 -12.18 5.43
N LEU A 343 16.85 -11.04 6.04
CA LEU A 343 16.95 -10.94 7.50
C LEU A 343 15.63 -11.23 8.21
N THR A 344 14.52 -10.79 7.63
CA THR A 344 13.17 -11.02 8.16
C THR A 344 12.79 -12.50 8.07
N ASP A 345 13.06 -13.14 6.94
CA ASP A 345 12.74 -14.56 6.71
C ASP A 345 13.59 -15.48 7.59
N ASN A 346 14.82 -15.08 7.92
CA ASN A 346 15.72 -15.80 8.81
C ASN A 346 15.58 -15.40 10.30
N ALA A 347 14.65 -14.50 10.64
CA ALA A 347 14.45 -14.07 12.02
C ALA A 347 13.93 -15.19 12.92
N VAL A 348 14.52 -15.34 14.09
CA VAL A 348 14.08 -16.32 15.09
C VAL A 348 12.92 -15.73 15.89
N ILE A 349 11.70 -16.23 15.65
CA ILE A 349 10.49 -15.79 16.32
C ILE A 349 10.11 -16.80 17.41
N LYS A 350 9.94 -16.32 18.66
CA LYS A 350 9.48 -17.12 19.80
C LYS A 350 8.21 -16.49 20.36
N LYS A 351 7.04 -17.07 20.09
CA LYS A 351 5.76 -16.63 20.64
C LYS A 351 5.57 -17.14 22.06
N ASN A 352 5.06 -16.29 22.94
CA ASN A 352 4.48 -16.71 24.21
C ASN A 352 3.00 -17.02 23.96
N ALA A 353 2.68 -18.25 23.57
CA ALA A 353 1.33 -18.65 23.18
C ALA A 353 0.29 -18.35 24.28
N ALA A 354 0.65 -18.49 25.55
CA ALA A 354 -0.26 -18.22 26.68
C ALA A 354 -0.72 -16.75 26.74
N ILE A 355 0.08 -15.82 26.19
CA ILE A 355 -0.20 -14.38 26.11
C ILE A 355 -0.66 -14.03 24.70
N PHE A 356 0.14 -14.37 23.68
CA PHE A 356 -0.08 -13.98 22.28
C PHE A 356 -1.48 -14.33 21.78
N ASP A 357 -1.95 -15.55 22.01
CA ASP A 357 -3.25 -16.03 21.55
C ASP A 357 -4.44 -15.36 22.24
N LYS A 358 -4.21 -14.69 23.37
CA LYS A 358 -5.23 -13.95 24.12
C LYS A 358 -5.26 -12.45 23.83
N VAL A 359 -4.29 -11.94 23.06
CA VAL A 359 -4.30 -10.50 22.73
C VAL A 359 -5.50 -10.19 21.84
N SER A 360 -6.27 -9.20 22.23
CA SER A 360 -7.37 -8.61 21.46
C SER A 360 -7.32 -7.09 21.63
N PHE A 361 -8.07 -6.36 20.82
CA PHE A 361 -8.16 -4.88 20.87
C PHE A 361 -9.43 -4.46 21.63
#